data_71381ee9ad100a645eb5ac92a4a806e1
#
_entry.id   71381ee9ad100a645eb5ac92a4a806e1
#
_cell.length_a   1.000
_cell.length_b   1.000
_cell.length_c   1.000
_cell.angle_alpha   90.00
_cell.angle_beta   90.00
_cell.angle_gamma   90.00
#
_symmetry.space_group_name_H-M   'P 1'
#
loop_
_entity.id
_entity.type
_entity.pdbx_description
1 polymer ?
#
loop_
_entity_poly.entity_id
_entity_poly.type
_entity_poly.pdbx_seq_one_letter_code
_entity_poly.pdbx_strand_id
1 'polypeptide(L)'
;YDVCWIRNLGLKINGLVVDTMIACSLLDENRFSYTLNTLSWHFLNKGKNERALNEAAKSRGLDPKADMWQLPASEVGAYAEKDAELTFELWQCVKTKIVEEDLQDIFNLETDLFPCLVDMRFLGVRVDVEAANQLKKELSTREELLLHQVQKETGVDTQIWAARSIAK
;
A
#
# COMPACT_ATOMS: atom_id res chain seq x y z
N TYR A 1 -4.53 6.94 2.17
CA TYR A 1 -4.68 6.08 3.34
C TYR A 1 -5.06 6.90 4.56
N ASP A 2 -4.22 7.82 5.02
CA ASP A 2 -4.40 8.59 6.27
C ASP A 2 -5.69 9.44 6.27
N VAL A 3 -6.01 10.09 5.17
CA VAL A 3 -7.24 10.88 5.00
C VAL A 3 -8.50 10.05 5.25
N CYS A 4 -8.52 8.80 4.76
CA CYS A 4 -9.66 7.90 4.99
C CYS A 4 -9.83 7.57 6.47
N TRP A 5 -8.73 7.34 7.19
CA TRP A 5 -8.77 7.09 8.63
C TRP A 5 -9.22 8.30 9.44
N ILE A 6 -8.67 9.48 9.14
CA ILE A 6 -9.06 10.73 9.80
C ILE A 6 -10.56 11.00 9.58
N ARG A 7 -11.03 10.81 8.34
CA ARG A 7 -12.45 10.96 8.00
C ARG A 7 -13.34 9.94 8.72
N ASN A 8 -12.87 8.69 8.85
CA ASN A 8 -13.61 7.64 9.59
C ASN A 8 -13.74 7.95 11.08
N LEU A 9 -12.81 8.72 11.65
CA LEU A 9 -12.90 9.24 13.02
C LEU A 9 -13.85 10.45 13.16
N GLY A 10 -14.52 10.87 12.08
CA GLY A 10 -15.41 12.03 12.06
C GLY A 10 -14.68 13.38 12.02
N LEU A 11 -13.38 13.39 11.82
CA LEU A 11 -12.58 14.60 11.76
C LEU A 11 -12.56 15.17 10.34
N LYS A 12 -12.59 16.51 10.22
CA LYS A 12 -12.43 17.21 8.95
C LYS A 12 -11.00 17.68 8.77
N ILE A 13 -10.47 17.45 7.57
CA ILE A 13 -9.21 18.05 7.15
C ILE A 13 -9.57 19.30 6.35
N ASN A 14 -9.04 20.44 6.78
CA ASN A 14 -9.20 21.71 6.08
C ASN A 14 -7.91 22.08 5.36
N GLY A 15 -8.02 22.53 4.12
CA GLY A 15 -6.87 22.91 3.30
C GLY A 15 -6.51 21.86 2.25
N LEU A 16 -5.45 22.16 1.51
CA LEU A 16 -4.93 21.28 0.46
C LEU A 16 -4.27 20.04 1.09
N VAL A 17 -4.65 18.87 0.59
CA VAL A 17 -4.01 17.60 0.94
C VAL A 17 -3.10 17.19 -0.20
N VAL A 18 -1.83 17.03 0.08
CA VAL A 18 -0.81 16.59 -0.86
C VAL A 18 -0.38 15.18 -0.52
N ASP A 19 -0.35 14.30 -1.52
CA ASP A 19 0.25 12.98 -1.40
C ASP A 19 1.65 12.97 -2.01
N THR A 20 2.66 12.77 -1.17
CA THR A 20 4.07 12.76 -1.60
C THR A 20 4.39 11.58 -2.51
N MET A 21 3.63 10.49 -2.46
CA MET A 21 3.79 9.37 -3.37
C MET A 21 3.37 9.77 -4.79
N ILE A 22 2.24 10.45 -4.95
CA ILE A 22 1.78 11.02 -6.22
C ILE A 22 2.82 12.01 -6.76
N ALA A 23 3.24 12.95 -5.93
CA ALA A 23 4.25 13.94 -6.30
C ALA A 23 5.57 13.30 -6.81
N CYS A 24 6.05 12.28 -6.11
CA CYS A 24 7.28 11.58 -6.51
C CYS A 24 7.10 10.70 -7.77
N SER A 25 5.91 10.16 -8.00
CA SER A 25 5.66 9.37 -9.23
C SER A 25 5.61 10.23 -10.48
N LEU A 26 5.25 11.49 -10.37
CA LEU A 26 5.31 12.46 -11.47
C LEU A 26 6.77 12.84 -11.82
N LEU A 27 7.66 12.89 -10.83
CA LEU A 27 9.08 13.18 -11.06
C LEU A 27 9.85 11.99 -11.65
N ASP A 28 9.46 10.78 -11.35
CA ASP A 28 10.12 9.57 -11.87
C ASP A 28 9.14 8.40 -11.85
N GLU A 29 8.48 8.16 -12.98
CA GLU A 29 7.47 7.10 -13.16
C GLU A 29 8.10 5.69 -13.32
N ASN A 30 9.41 5.60 -13.50
CA ASN A 30 10.11 4.33 -13.77
C ASN A 30 10.61 3.62 -12.50
N ARG A 31 10.23 4.08 -11.32
CA ARG A 31 10.68 3.49 -10.06
C ARG A 31 9.92 2.20 -9.72
N PHE A 32 10.63 1.22 -9.22
CA PHE A 32 10.02 -0.01 -8.70
C PHE A 32 9.32 0.16 -7.36
N SER A 33 9.60 1.23 -6.61
CA SER A 33 9.06 1.44 -5.27
C SER A 33 8.92 2.93 -4.94
N TYR A 34 7.73 3.28 -4.46
CA TYR A 34 7.37 4.62 -3.96
C TYR A 34 7.08 4.61 -2.47
N THR A 35 7.64 3.67 -1.70
CA THR A 35 7.50 3.69 -0.24
C THR A 35 8.23 4.91 0.34
N LEU A 36 7.69 5.46 1.42
CA LEU A 36 8.28 6.63 2.09
C LEU A 36 9.78 6.42 2.38
N ASN A 37 10.17 5.24 2.86
CA ASN A 37 11.57 4.95 3.15
C ASN A 37 12.45 5.00 1.90
N THR A 38 12.01 4.40 0.77
CA THR A 38 12.75 4.40 -0.49
C THR A 38 12.89 5.82 -1.05
N LEU A 39 11.80 6.59 -1.02
CA LEU A 39 11.78 7.97 -1.50
C LEU A 39 12.63 8.89 -0.61
N SER A 40 12.57 8.73 0.70
CA SER A 40 13.38 9.50 1.65
C SER A 40 14.89 9.25 1.45
N TRP A 41 15.31 8.00 1.23
CA TRP A 41 16.69 7.71 0.88
C TRP A 41 17.12 8.37 -0.43
N HIS A 42 16.25 8.35 -1.44
CA HIS A 42 16.57 8.91 -2.75
C HIS A 42 16.67 10.44 -2.74
N PHE A 43 15.68 11.12 -2.17
CA PHE A 43 15.58 12.57 -2.23
C PHE A 43 16.28 13.30 -1.07
N LEU A 44 16.36 12.67 0.11
CA LEU A 44 16.82 13.30 1.34
C LEU A 44 18.12 12.70 1.87
N ASN A 45 18.55 11.55 1.33
CA ASN A 45 19.64 10.73 1.89
C ASN A 45 19.42 10.38 3.38
N LYS A 46 18.17 10.18 3.76
CA LYS A 46 17.71 9.84 5.10
C LYS A 46 16.72 8.67 4.99
N GLY A 47 16.60 7.88 6.05
CA GLY A 47 15.65 6.76 6.10
C GLY A 47 15.07 6.57 7.49
N LYS A 48 14.16 5.61 7.58
CA LYS A 48 13.56 5.18 8.84
C LYS A 48 14.52 4.30 9.62
N ASN A 49 14.55 4.49 10.93
CA ASN A 49 15.17 3.54 11.84
C ASN A 49 14.07 2.71 12.51
N GLU A 50 13.79 1.55 11.94
CA GLU A 50 12.76 0.63 12.44
C GLU A 50 13.29 -0.34 13.52
N ARG A 51 14.55 -0.19 13.97
CA ARG A 51 15.18 -1.15 14.88
C ARG A 51 14.44 -1.29 16.20
N ALA A 52 14.13 -0.17 16.86
CA ALA A 52 13.43 -0.16 18.14
C ALA A 52 12.04 -0.79 18.03
N LEU A 53 11.29 -0.45 16.98
CA LEU A 53 9.98 -1.04 16.68
C LEU A 53 10.08 -2.57 16.47
N ASN A 54 11.05 -3.00 15.68
CA ASN A 54 11.28 -4.43 15.42
C ASN A 54 11.69 -5.21 16.68
N GLU A 55 12.50 -4.63 17.55
CA GLU A 55 12.89 -5.22 18.83
C GLU A 55 11.70 -5.33 19.80
N ALA A 56 10.88 -4.27 19.87
CA ALA A 56 9.67 -4.24 20.68
C ALA A 56 8.62 -5.29 20.25
N ALA A 57 8.41 -5.44 18.95
CA ALA A 57 7.52 -6.46 18.40
C ALA A 57 8.04 -7.88 18.65
N LYS A 58 9.31 -8.13 18.35
CA LYS A 58 9.96 -9.44 18.54
C LYS A 58 9.93 -9.89 19.99
N SER A 59 10.15 -8.99 20.95
CA SER A 59 10.11 -9.33 22.38
C SER A 59 8.75 -9.85 22.85
N ARG A 60 7.69 -9.58 22.09
CA ARG A 60 6.30 -10.00 22.34
C ARG A 60 5.80 -11.09 21.39
N GLY A 61 6.67 -11.58 20.48
CA GLY A 61 6.27 -12.57 19.47
C GLY A 61 5.32 -12.01 18.41
N LEU A 62 5.36 -10.70 18.15
CA LEU A 62 4.49 -9.98 17.24
C LEU A 62 5.21 -9.66 15.93
N ASP A 63 4.43 -9.55 14.84
CA ASP A 63 4.92 -8.97 13.58
C ASP A 63 4.95 -7.43 13.70
N PRO A 64 6.10 -6.77 13.42
CA PRO A 64 6.25 -5.34 13.63
C PRO A 64 5.33 -4.47 12.75
N LYS A 65 4.78 -5.01 11.65
CA LYS A 65 3.88 -4.28 10.75
C LYS A 65 2.43 -4.72 10.90
N ALA A 66 2.18 -6.02 10.89
CA ALA A 66 0.82 -6.56 10.98
C ALA A 66 0.21 -6.35 12.38
N ASP A 67 1.04 -6.45 13.43
CA ASP A 67 0.60 -6.40 14.83
C ASP A 67 1.00 -5.09 15.54
N MET A 68 1.43 -4.07 14.81
CA MET A 68 1.86 -2.78 15.38
C MET A 68 0.81 -2.15 16.31
N TRP A 69 -0.46 -2.34 16.00
CA TRP A 69 -1.59 -1.84 16.76
C TRP A 69 -1.67 -2.42 18.20
N GLN A 70 -0.99 -3.52 18.48
CA GLN A 70 -0.91 -4.16 19.82
C GLN A 70 0.25 -3.59 20.65
N LEU A 71 1.15 -2.82 20.05
CA LEU A 71 2.29 -2.24 20.74
C LEU A 71 1.87 -0.97 21.51
N PRO A 72 2.48 -0.70 22.68
CA PRO A 72 2.25 0.54 23.41
C PRO A 72 2.62 1.78 22.57
N ALA A 73 1.85 2.86 22.69
CA ALA A 73 2.09 4.11 22.00
C ALA A 73 3.52 4.67 22.22
N SER A 74 4.08 4.44 23.43
CA SER A 74 5.46 4.85 23.76
C SER A 74 6.53 4.17 22.91
N GLU A 75 6.25 3.00 22.36
CA GLU A 75 7.19 2.25 21.53
C GLU A 75 6.97 2.52 20.03
N VAL A 76 5.73 2.88 19.64
CA VAL A 76 5.36 3.22 18.27
C VAL A 76 5.57 4.71 17.97
N GLY A 77 5.52 5.57 19.00
CA GLY A 77 5.52 7.02 18.85
C GLY A 77 6.70 7.56 18.04
N ALA A 78 7.91 7.17 18.40
CA ALA A 78 9.12 7.61 17.69
C ALA A 78 9.15 7.18 16.21
N TYR A 79 8.55 6.03 15.88
CA TYR A 79 8.39 5.59 14.50
C TYR A 79 7.39 6.48 13.76
N ALA A 80 6.23 6.77 14.37
CA ALA A 80 5.18 7.59 13.78
C ALA A 80 5.63 9.04 13.59
N GLU A 81 6.35 9.61 14.58
CA GLU A 81 6.95 10.95 14.49
C GLU A 81 7.94 11.02 13.32
N LYS A 82 8.78 10.00 13.16
CA LYS A 82 9.75 9.95 12.06
C LYS A 82 9.08 9.85 10.69
N ASP A 83 7.98 9.14 10.58
CA ASP A 83 7.19 9.07 9.35
C ASP A 83 6.62 10.43 8.97
N ALA A 84 6.08 11.17 9.92
CA ALA A 84 5.56 12.52 9.70
C ALA A 84 6.68 13.50 9.31
N GLU A 85 7.82 13.46 10.01
CA GLU A 85 9.00 14.30 9.73
C GLU A 85 9.51 14.05 8.30
N LEU A 86 9.76 12.79 7.94
CA LEU A 86 10.25 12.41 6.61
C LEU A 86 9.27 12.79 5.50
N THR A 87 7.97 12.63 5.72
CA THR A 87 6.94 13.03 4.76
C THR A 87 6.97 14.54 4.53
N PHE A 88 7.08 15.32 5.58
CA PHE A 88 7.16 16.77 5.48
C PHE A 88 8.45 17.23 4.77
N GLU A 89 9.61 16.69 5.16
CA GLU A 89 10.90 17.02 4.52
C GLU A 89 10.90 16.61 3.03
N LEU A 90 10.35 15.43 2.72
CA LEU A 90 10.20 14.95 1.34
C LEU A 90 9.36 15.92 0.51
N TRP A 91 8.24 16.38 1.05
CA TRP A 91 7.41 17.38 0.37
C TRP A 91 8.18 18.69 0.12
N GLN A 92 8.97 19.19 1.09
CA GLN A 92 9.75 20.40 0.89
C GLN A 92 10.77 20.29 -0.25
N CYS A 93 11.34 19.10 -0.43
CA CYS A 93 12.27 18.82 -1.53
C CYS A 93 11.52 18.65 -2.88
N VAL A 94 10.48 17.84 -2.90
CA VAL A 94 9.78 17.44 -4.12
C VAL A 94 8.99 18.58 -4.76
N LYS A 95 8.36 19.44 -3.95
CA LYS A 95 7.61 20.60 -4.48
C LYS A 95 8.45 21.54 -5.35
N THR A 96 9.72 21.72 -5.00
CA THR A 96 10.64 22.56 -5.77
C THR A 96 10.95 21.90 -7.11
N LYS A 97 11.19 20.60 -7.11
CA LYS A 97 11.47 19.83 -8.33
C LYS A 97 10.28 19.77 -9.30
N ILE A 98 9.04 19.68 -8.78
CA ILE A 98 7.82 19.76 -9.61
C ILE A 98 7.78 21.05 -10.41
N VAL A 99 8.17 22.19 -9.80
CA VAL A 99 8.23 23.47 -10.49
C VAL A 99 9.39 23.52 -11.47
N GLU A 100 10.57 23.05 -11.09
CA GLU A 100 11.76 23.01 -11.93
C GLU A 100 11.59 22.15 -13.20
N GLU A 101 10.81 21.08 -13.12
CA GLU A 101 10.54 20.14 -14.20
C GLU A 101 9.23 20.43 -14.97
N ASP A 102 8.60 21.61 -14.70
CA ASP A 102 7.35 22.06 -15.36
C ASP A 102 6.17 21.06 -15.20
N LEU A 103 6.09 20.40 -14.06
CA LEU A 103 5.07 19.39 -13.76
C LEU A 103 3.91 19.95 -12.91
N GLN A 104 3.84 21.28 -12.69
CA GLN A 104 2.87 21.86 -11.78
C GLN A 104 1.41 21.62 -12.22
N ASP A 105 1.12 21.68 -13.51
CA ASP A 105 -0.25 21.52 -14.01
C ASP A 105 -0.76 20.09 -13.82
N ILE A 106 0.07 19.08 -14.14
CA ILE A 106 -0.30 17.68 -13.90
C ILE A 106 -0.37 17.37 -12.40
N PHE A 107 0.52 17.95 -11.59
CA PHE A 107 0.47 17.80 -10.14
C PHE A 107 -0.82 18.39 -9.55
N ASN A 108 -1.27 19.55 -10.03
CA ASN A 108 -2.53 20.15 -9.62
C ASN A 108 -3.71 19.26 -10.02
N LEU A 109 -3.74 18.73 -11.23
CA LEU A 109 -4.78 17.81 -11.70
C LEU A 109 -4.89 16.56 -10.80
N GLU A 110 -3.76 15.92 -10.50
CA GLU A 110 -3.72 14.75 -9.62
C GLU A 110 -4.14 15.07 -8.18
N THR A 111 -3.75 16.25 -7.70
CA THR A 111 -4.14 16.72 -6.36
C THR A 111 -5.64 17.01 -6.28
N ASP A 112 -6.22 17.61 -7.30
CA ASP A 112 -7.66 17.89 -7.39
C ASP A 112 -8.49 16.61 -7.58
N LEU A 113 -7.94 15.58 -8.25
CA LEU A 113 -8.56 14.27 -8.38
C LEU A 113 -8.58 13.48 -7.05
N PHE A 114 -7.58 13.69 -6.20
CA PHE A 114 -7.39 12.93 -4.97
C PHE A 114 -8.64 12.88 -4.05
N PRO A 115 -9.36 14.00 -3.76
CA PRO A 115 -10.59 13.95 -2.98
C PRO A 115 -11.67 13.07 -3.59
N CYS A 116 -11.79 13.05 -4.93
CA CYS A 116 -12.75 12.20 -5.63
C CYS A 116 -12.44 10.71 -5.39
N LEU A 117 -11.16 10.32 -5.45
CA LEU A 117 -10.74 8.95 -5.19
C LEU A 117 -10.96 8.54 -3.73
N VAL A 118 -10.75 9.48 -2.80
CA VAL A 118 -11.09 9.28 -1.37
C VAL A 118 -12.58 9.05 -1.19
N ASP A 119 -13.43 9.86 -1.84
CA ASP A 119 -14.89 9.72 -1.78
C ASP A 119 -15.36 8.39 -2.38
N MET A 120 -14.83 7.99 -3.53
CA MET A 120 -15.13 6.71 -4.16
C MET A 120 -14.76 5.54 -3.24
N ARG A 121 -13.59 5.59 -2.60
CA ARG A 121 -13.15 4.56 -1.66
C ARG A 121 -14.02 4.52 -0.40
N PHE A 122 -14.45 5.68 0.09
CA PHE A 122 -15.27 5.79 1.29
C PHE A 122 -16.70 5.30 1.04
N LEU A 123 -17.27 5.61 -0.12
CA LEU A 123 -18.58 5.14 -0.56
C LEU A 123 -18.58 3.63 -0.82
N GLY A 124 -17.48 3.12 -1.36
CA GLY A 124 -17.34 1.72 -1.75
C GLY A 124 -18.12 1.35 -3.00
N VAL A 125 -18.12 0.07 -3.31
CA VAL A 125 -18.86 -0.52 -4.43
C VAL A 125 -19.81 -1.58 -3.88
N ARG A 126 -21.06 -1.55 -4.33
CA ARG A 126 -22.01 -2.59 -3.96
C ARG A 126 -21.66 -3.89 -4.66
N VAL A 127 -21.47 -4.94 -3.87
CA VAL A 127 -21.17 -6.28 -4.35
C VAL A 127 -22.37 -7.19 -4.04
N ASP A 128 -22.81 -7.99 -5.01
CA ASP A 128 -23.71 -9.09 -4.78
C ASP A 128 -22.94 -10.25 -4.14
N VAL A 129 -23.00 -10.32 -2.82
CA VAL A 129 -22.25 -11.29 -2.03
C VAL A 129 -22.73 -12.70 -2.27
N GLU A 130 -24.03 -12.89 -2.51
CA GLU A 130 -24.60 -14.23 -2.76
C GLU A 130 -24.11 -14.76 -4.10
N ALA A 131 -24.22 -13.98 -5.17
CA ALA A 131 -23.69 -14.34 -6.49
C ALA A 131 -22.18 -14.58 -6.47
N ALA A 132 -21.42 -13.74 -5.76
CA ALA A 132 -19.97 -13.91 -5.61
C ALA A 132 -19.61 -15.21 -4.89
N ASN A 133 -20.31 -15.57 -3.82
CA ASN A 133 -20.10 -16.82 -3.09
C ASN A 133 -20.50 -18.05 -3.91
N GLN A 134 -21.58 -17.97 -4.67
CA GLN A 134 -21.98 -19.04 -5.57
C GLN A 134 -20.94 -19.25 -6.66
N LEU A 135 -20.51 -18.19 -7.33
CA LEU A 135 -19.48 -18.26 -8.36
C LEU A 135 -18.16 -18.80 -7.79
N LYS A 136 -17.76 -18.38 -6.60
CA LYS A 136 -16.59 -18.94 -5.91
C LYS A 136 -16.69 -20.45 -5.76
N LYS A 137 -17.85 -20.94 -5.29
CA LYS A 137 -18.09 -22.38 -5.10
C LYS A 137 -18.03 -23.15 -6.42
N GLU A 138 -18.67 -22.63 -7.46
CA GLU A 138 -18.66 -23.24 -8.80
C GLU A 138 -17.23 -23.31 -9.38
N LEU A 139 -16.47 -22.20 -9.28
CA LEU A 139 -15.08 -22.14 -9.75
C LEU A 139 -14.16 -23.07 -8.97
N SER A 140 -14.28 -23.13 -7.64
CA SER A 140 -13.49 -24.08 -6.82
C SER A 140 -13.77 -25.53 -7.19
N THR A 141 -15.04 -25.90 -7.35
CA THR A 141 -15.40 -27.27 -7.77
C THR A 141 -14.84 -27.60 -9.17
N ARG A 142 -14.91 -26.64 -10.09
CA ARG A 142 -14.36 -26.81 -11.44
C ARG A 142 -12.84 -26.93 -11.43
N GLU A 143 -12.15 -26.14 -10.60
CA GLU A 143 -10.71 -26.23 -10.42
C GLU A 143 -10.29 -27.61 -9.90
N GLU A 144 -10.95 -28.12 -8.86
CA GLU A 144 -10.70 -29.47 -8.31
C GLU A 144 -10.88 -30.56 -9.35
N LEU A 145 -11.95 -30.50 -10.14
CA LEU A 145 -12.22 -31.46 -11.21
C LEU A 145 -11.12 -31.44 -12.29
N LEU A 146 -10.69 -30.24 -12.70
CA LEU A 146 -9.63 -30.08 -13.69
C LEU A 146 -8.29 -30.59 -13.18
N LEU A 147 -7.92 -30.25 -11.92
CA LEU A 147 -6.70 -30.77 -11.29
C LEU A 147 -6.71 -32.31 -11.20
N HIS A 148 -7.85 -32.91 -10.82
CA HIS A 148 -8.00 -34.36 -10.79
C HIS A 148 -7.84 -34.96 -12.19
N GLN A 149 -8.41 -34.33 -13.22
CA GLN A 149 -8.26 -34.76 -14.60
C GLN A 149 -6.80 -34.73 -15.06
N VAL A 150 -6.10 -33.60 -14.80
CA VAL A 150 -4.67 -33.44 -15.10
C VAL A 150 -3.85 -34.53 -14.42
N GLN A 151 -4.08 -34.78 -13.12
CA GLN A 151 -3.40 -35.83 -12.38
C GLN A 151 -3.65 -37.22 -12.97
N LYS A 152 -4.90 -37.51 -13.38
CA LYS A 152 -5.26 -38.77 -14.00
C LYS A 152 -4.60 -39.01 -15.36
N GLU A 153 -4.48 -37.93 -16.17
CA GLU A 153 -3.92 -38.01 -17.52
C GLU A 153 -2.38 -38.02 -17.52
N THR A 154 -1.77 -37.28 -16.61
CA THR A 154 -0.30 -37.10 -16.56
C THR A 154 0.40 -37.94 -15.50
N GLY A 155 -0.33 -38.41 -14.48
CA GLY A 155 0.25 -39.06 -13.30
C GLY A 155 0.98 -38.11 -12.35
N VAL A 156 0.95 -36.78 -12.59
CA VAL A 156 1.65 -35.79 -11.83
C VAL A 156 0.68 -34.95 -10.98
N ASP A 157 0.99 -34.80 -9.69
CA ASP A 157 0.30 -33.84 -8.83
C ASP A 157 0.87 -32.44 -9.09
N THR A 158 0.06 -31.62 -9.75
CA THR A 158 0.48 -30.30 -10.27
C THR A 158 -0.06 -29.17 -9.41
N GLN A 159 0.84 -28.35 -8.89
CA GLN A 159 0.47 -27.07 -8.27
C GLN A 159 0.49 -25.98 -9.35
N ILE A 160 -0.67 -25.61 -9.85
CA ILE A 160 -0.83 -24.67 -10.98
C ILE A 160 -0.27 -23.25 -10.72
N TRP A 161 -0.13 -22.86 -9.46
CA TRP A 161 0.46 -21.57 -9.06
C TRP A 161 1.97 -21.60 -8.91
N ALA A 162 2.60 -22.76 -9.07
CA ALA A 162 4.04 -22.93 -8.97
C ALA A 162 4.63 -23.27 -10.34
N ALA A 163 5.31 -22.33 -10.98
CA ALA A 163 5.92 -22.52 -12.30
C ALA A 163 6.80 -23.79 -12.40
N ARG A 164 7.55 -24.13 -11.33
CA ARG A 164 8.32 -25.37 -11.25
C ARG A 164 7.50 -26.66 -11.28
N SER A 165 6.26 -26.59 -10.83
CA SER A 165 5.35 -27.74 -10.82
C SER A 165 4.76 -27.99 -12.21
N ILE A 166 4.60 -26.93 -13.02
CA ILE A 166 4.08 -27.01 -14.38
C ILE A 166 5.16 -27.45 -15.37
N ALA A 167 6.44 -27.16 -15.06
CA ALA A 167 7.58 -27.45 -15.94
C ALA A 167 8.14 -28.90 -15.80
N LYS A 168 7.53 -29.75 -14.96
CA LYS A 168 7.83 -31.17 -14.82
C LYS A 168 6.98 -32.00 -15.75
#